data_aedc231674a7ccbc70b749dd4a9d089f
#
_entry.id   aedc231674a7ccbc70b749dd4a9d089f
#
_cell.length_a   1.000
_cell.length_b   1.000
_cell.length_c   1.000
_cell.angle_alpha   90.00
_cell.angle_beta   90.00
_cell.angle_gamma   90.00
#
_symmetry.space_group_name_H-M   'P 1'
#
loop_
_entity.id
_entity.type
_entity.pdbx_description
1 polymer ?
#
loop_
_entity_poly.entity_id
_entity_poly.type
_entity_poly.pdbx_seq_one_letter_code
_entity_poly.pdbx_strand_id
1 'polypeptide(L)'
;MKKYLSVLLASVLAISMLAGCSPKTEPAGTTPEETPPVEEVATASTGLAVISSIAKSKDAGEKDGLAQVDSAIVAVTVDKDGKIVDCVIDAAQTKINFSAAGELVTPADTVFKTKNELGEEYGMKGASGIGKEWNEQAAAFADYVVGKTADEVKNIAIDEEGHATGSDLTASVTIGIDDYIEAVAKAVANANELGAAATDKLSLAVVTNMGKSANAGEKDGLAQAYSTYIAVTTDADGKITSCAIDASQSNVNFDATGKITTDLAAAVLRTKNELGEEYGMKGASGIGKEWNEQAAAFALYVTGKTAAEVEGIAIDEEGHATGSDLTASVTIGIDDFKAALAKALA
;
A
#
# COMPACT_ATOMS: atom_id res chain seq x y z
N MET A 1 -21.64 -31.83 41.38
CA MET A 1 -21.12 -32.03 42.77
C MET A 1 -19.98 -31.06 43.01
N LYS A 2 -20.21 -30.23 44.04
CA LYS A 2 -19.26 -29.51 44.96
C LYS A 2 -18.12 -28.71 44.27
N LYS A 3 -18.17 -27.37 44.23
CA LYS A 3 -17.86 -26.34 45.28
C LYS A 3 -16.44 -26.53 45.85
N TYR A 4 -15.55 -25.51 45.68
CA TYR A 4 -15.00 -24.77 46.83
C TYR A 4 -14.40 -23.40 46.36
N LEU A 5 -14.92 -22.42 46.97
CA LEU A 5 -14.56 -21.02 47.16
C LEU A 5 -13.44 -20.95 48.26
N SER A 6 -12.44 -20.08 48.12
CA SER A 6 -11.65 -19.65 49.29
C SER A 6 -11.20 -18.19 49.08
N VAL A 7 -11.84 -17.35 49.89
CA VAL A 7 -11.48 -16.00 50.25
C VAL A 7 -10.44 -16.08 51.35
N LEU A 8 -9.42 -15.22 51.39
CA LEU A 8 -8.67 -14.90 52.62
C LEU A 8 -8.29 -13.41 52.67
N LEU A 9 -8.76 -12.87 53.72
CA LEU A 9 -8.90 -11.56 54.27
C LEU A 9 -7.61 -11.10 54.99
N ALA A 10 -7.35 -9.82 54.87
CA ALA A 10 -6.65 -8.86 55.75
C ALA A 10 -5.95 -9.27 57.04
N SER A 11 -4.87 -8.57 57.33
CA SER A 11 -4.63 -8.08 58.72
C SER A 11 -3.73 -6.83 58.73
N VAL A 12 -4.32 -5.77 59.22
CA VAL A 12 -3.73 -4.52 59.72
C VAL A 12 -3.05 -4.79 61.06
N LEU A 13 -1.86 -4.29 61.27
CA LEU A 13 -1.31 -4.09 62.63
C LEU A 13 -0.73 -2.69 62.74
N ALA A 14 -1.41 -1.86 63.50
CA ALA A 14 -0.95 -0.59 64.04
C ALA A 14 -0.14 -0.81 65.31
N ILE A 15 1.02 -0.22 65.41
CA ILE A 15 1.71 -0.02 66.69
C ILE A 15 2.09 1.46 66.79
N SER A 16 1.42 2.12 67.73
CA SER A 16 1.73 3.45 68.25
C SER A 16 2.78 3.38 69.33
N MET A 17 3.84 4.21 69.26
CA MET A 17 4.54 4.68 70.52
C MET A 17 4.96 6.14 70.30
N LEU A 18 4.49 6.94 71.27
CA LEU A 18 4.88 8.31 71.55
C LEU A 18 6.26 8.37 72.22
N ALA A 19 7.07 9.36 71.91
CA ALA A 19 7.59 10.39 72.79
C ALA A 19 8.83 11.11 72.21
N GLY A 20 8.87 12.42 72.33
CA GLY A 20 10.11 13.18 72.27
C GLY A 20 10.06 14.46 71.44
N CYS A 21 9.65 15.58 72.00
CA CYS A 21 9.79 16.92 71.44
C CYS A 21 11.25 17.38 71.29
N SER A 22 11.59 17.96 70.13
CA SER A 22 12.41 19.19 70.04
C SER A 22 12.32 19.74 68.60
N PRO A 23 12.22 21.05 68.36
CA PRO A 23 11.97 21.64 67.07
C PRO A 23 13.27 21.79 66.25
N LYS A 24 13.36 21.11 65.12
CA LYS A 24 14.33 21.43 64.06
C LYS A 24 13.58 21.87 62.84
N THR A 25 13.85 23.07 62.40
CA THR A 25 13.41 23.66 61.15
C THR A 25 13.66 22.72 59.97
N GLU A 26 12.60 22.22 59.35
CA GLU A 26 12.63 21.49 58.07
C GLU A 26 12.79 22.51 56.93
N PRO A 27 13.61 22.20 55.93
CA PRO A 27 13.57 22.91 54.64
C PRO A 27 12.29 22.49 53.89
N ALA A 28 11.63 23.45 53.25
CA ALA A 28 10.41 23.29 52.49
C ALA A 28 10.52 22.10 51.53
N GLY A 29 9.64 21.12 51.75
CA GLY A 29 9.50 19.97 50.85
C GLY A 29 9.10 20.46 49.45
N THR A 30 9.92 20.18 48.48
CA THR A 30 9.55 20.22 47.06
C THR A 30 8.47 19.17 46.81
N THR A 31 7.27 19.63 46.52
CA THR A 31 6.18 18.79 45.98
C THR A 31 6.75 18.10 44.75
N PRO A 32 6.60 16.76 44.58
CA PRO A 32 6.95 16.13 43.31
C PRO A 32 6.10 16.79 42.21
N GLU A 33 6.76 17.33 41.22
CA GLU A 33 6.14 17.80 39.98
C GLU A 33 5.46 16.58 39.36
N GLU A 34 4.13 16.52 39.35
CA GLU A 34 3.37 15.52 38.63
C GLU A 34 3.74 15.69 37.16
N THR A 35 4.51 14.74 36.63
CA THR A 35 4.69 14.59 35.18
C THR A 35 3.30 14.51 34.56
N PRO A 36 2.96 15.38 33.58
CA PRO A 36 1.68 15.26 32.89
C PRO A 36 1.55 13.85 32.31
N PRO A 37 0.34 13.28 32.31
CA PRO A 37 0.12 11.97 31.70
C PRO A 37 0.64 12.00 30.27
N VAL A 38 1.52 11.07 29.92
CA VAL A 38 1.91 10.83 28.53
C VAL A 38 0.63 10.39 27.84
N GLU A 39 0.10 11.22 26.95
CA GLU A 39 -1.03 10.86 26.10
C GLU A 39 -0.59 9.65 25.28
N GLU A 40 -1.20 8.50 25.51
CA GLU A 40 -0.93 7.27 24.76
C GLU A 40 -1.44 7.50 23.33
N VAL A 41 -0.51 7.63 22.38
CA VAL A 41 -0.87 7.82 20.98
C VAL A 41 -1.58 6.56 20.48
N ALA A 42 -2.80 6.70 19.98
CA ALA A 42 -3.57 5.59 19.45
C ALA A 42 -2.82 4.94 18.29
N THR A 43 -2.70 3.62 18.31
CA THR A 43 -2.10 2.83 17.23
C THR A 43 -3.07 2.67 16.06
N ALA A 44 -2.53 2.48 14.87
CA ALA A 44 -3.29 2.18 13.67
C ALA A 44 -2.65 0.99 12.92
N SER A 45 -3.48 0.23 12.21
CA SER A 45 -3.04 -0.81 11.28
C SER A 45 -2.92 -0.25 9.88
N THR A 46 -1.89 -0.64 9.14
CA THR A 46 -1.65 -0.20 7.75
C THR A 46 -2.08 -1.28 6.77
N GLY A 47 -2.90 -0.92 5.78
CA GLY A 47 -3.39 -1.80 4.73
C GLY A 47 -3.08 -1.28 3.34
N LEU A 48 -2.84 -2.21 2.41
CA LEU A 48 -2.60 -1.95 1.00
C LEU A 48 -3.41 -2.94 0.17
N ALA A 49 -4.06 -2.46 -0.89
CA ALA A 49 -4.76 -3.31 -1.84
C ALA A 49 -4.64 -2.78 -3.27
N VAL A 50 -4.72 -3.72 -4.21
CA VAL A 50 -4.70 -3.45 -5.64
C VAL A 50 -5.81 -4.27 -6.31
N ILE A 51 -6.56 -3.63 -7.20
CA ILE A 51 -7.49 -4.26 -8.13
C ILE A 51 -7.01 -3.94 -9.53
N SER A 52 -6.77 -4.96 -10.35
CA SER A 52 -6.22 -4.78 -11.69
C SER A 52 -7.07 -5.44 -12.76
N SER A 53 -7.09 -4.85 -13.96
CA SER A 53 -7.79 -5.36 -15.14
C SER A 53 -6.94 -5.17 -16.40
N ILE A 54 -7.02 -6.16 -17.31
CA ILE A 54 -6.44 -6.08 -18.67
C ILE A 54 -7.51 -6.03 -19.76
N ALA A 55 -8.78 -5.91 -19.39
CA ALA A 55 -9.93 -6.01 -20.30
C ALA A 55 -9.94 -4.98 -21.45
N LYS A 56 -9.22 -3.87 -21.30
CA LYS A 56 -9.13 -2.82 -22.34
C LYS A 56 -8.02 -3.06 -23.36
N SER A 57 -7.29 -4.16 -23.26
CA SER A 57 -6.29 -4.55 -24.26
C SER A 57 -6.93 -4.85 -25.61
N LYS A 58 -6.18 -4.62 -26.71
CA LYS A 58 -6.69 -4.73 -28.08
C LYS A 58 -5.64 -5.32 -28.99
N ASP A 59 -6.08 -6.16 -29.93
CA ASP A 59 -5.25 -6.69 -31.01
C ASP A 59 -4.62 -5.57 -31.86
N ALA A 60 -3.47 -5.85 -32.44
CA ALA A 60 -2.92 -5.02 -33.50
C ALA A 60 -3.69 -5.28 -34.82
N GLY A 61 -3.69 -4.28 -35.69
CA GLY A 61 -4.33 -4.33 -37.01
C GLY A 61 -3.80 -3.20 -37.88
N GLU A 62 -4.67 -2.30 -38.35
CA GLU A 62 -4.25 -1.06 -39.04
C GLU A 62 -3.49 -0.12 -38.10
N LYS A 63 -3.68 -0.28 -36.80
CA LYS A 63 -2.97 0.42 -35.71
C LYS A 63 -2.27 -0.60 -34.86
N ASP A 64 -1.29 -0.12 -34.09
CA ASP A 64 -0.63 -0.93 -33.05
C ASP A 64 -1.66 -1.50 -32.08
N GLY A 65 -1.40 -2.73 -31.65
CA GLY A 65 -2.08 -3.37 -30.55
C GLY A 65 -1.76 -2.67 -29.23
N LEU A 66 -2.58 -2.91 -28.26
CA LEU A 66 -2.49 -2.31 -26.93
C LEU A 66 -2.64 -3.38 -25.86
N ALA A 67 -1.61 -3.59 -25.08
CA ALA A 67 -1.71 -4.23 -23.77
C ALA A 67 -1.91 -3.12 -22.74
N GLN A 68 -3.12 -3.04 -22.18
CA GLN A 68 -3.45 -2.04 -21.16
C GLN A 68 -3.72 -2.74 -19.84
N VAL A 69 -3.01 -2.30 -18.81
CA VAL A 69 -3.25 -2.70 -17.42
C VAL A 69 -3.77 -1.49 -16.66
N ASP A 70 -5.02 -1.55 -16.26
CA ASP A 70 -5.64 -0.58 -15.35
C ASP A 70 -5.55 -1.15 -13.93
N SER A 71 -5.03 -0.37 -12.99
CA SER A 71 -4.95 -0.75 -11.58
C SER A 71 -5.51 0.36 -10.71
N ALA A 72 -6.44 0.03 -9.82
CA ALA A 72 -6.87 0.84 -8.69
C ALA A 72 -6.03 0.44 -7.47
N ILE A 73 -5.35 1.39 -6.84
CA ILE A 73 -4.45 1.15 -5.74
C ILE A 73 -4.90 1.97 -4.53
N VAL A 74 -5.04 1.33 -3.37
CA VAL A 74 -5.51 1.97 -2.14
C VAL A 74 -4.60 1.60 -0.98
N ALA A 75 -4.16 2.63 -0.26
CA ALA A 75 -3.54 2.51 1.06
C ALA A 75 -4.49 3.06 2.12
N VAL A 76 -4.58 2.41 3.26
CA VAL A 76 -5.36 2.87 4.42
C VAL A 76 -4.57 2.73 5.72
N THR A 77 -4.87 3.61 6.68
CA THR A 77 -4.66 3.30 8.09
C THR A 77 -6.02 3.07 8.75
N VAL A 78 -6.09 2.12 9.68
CA VAL A 78 -7.34 1.65 10.31
C VAL A 78 -7.14 1.61 11.82
N ASP A 79 -8.12 2.13 12.56
CA ASP A 79 -8.10 2.07 14.02
C ASP A 79 -8.49 0.67 14.55
N LYS A 80 -8.40 0.49 15.88
CA LYS A 80 -8.77 -0.76 16.56
C LYS A 80 -10.25 -1.17 16.40
N ASP A 81 -11.11 -0.23 16.00
CA ASP A 81 -12.55 -0.46 15.82
C ASP A 81 -12.89 -0.74 14.33
N GLY A 82 -11.86 -0.85 13.46
CA GLY A 82 -12.00 -1.12 12.03
C GLY A 82 -12.43 0.09 11.21
N LYS A 83 -12.29 1.30 11.76
CA LYS A 83 -12.57 2.55 11.03
C LYS A 83 -11.34 3.06 10.34
N ILE A 84 -11.51 3.55 9.13
CA ILE A 84 -10.46 4.17 8.33
C ILE A 84 -10.07 5.49 9.00
N VAL A 85 -8.78 5.62 9.36
CA VAL A 85 -8.18 6.83 9.94
C VAL A 85 -7.67 7.73 8.83
N ASP A 86 -7.02 7.15 7.83
CA ASP A 86 -6.51 7.84 6.64
C ASP A 86 -6.62 6.93 5.42
N CYS A 87 -6.76 7.52 4.23
CA CYS A 87 -6.89 6.80 2.98
C CYS A 87 -6.19 7.56 1.86
N VAL A 88 -5.40 6.86 1.07
CA VAL A 88 -4.79 7.38 -0.16
C VAL A 88 -5.17 6.48 -1.31
N ILE A 89 -5.68 7.07 -2.39
CA ILE A 89 -6.10 6.39 -3.61
C ILE A 89 -5.26 6.86 -4.78
N ASP A 90 -4.75 5.91 -5.56
CA ASP A 90 -4.10 6.18 -6.83
C ASP A 90 -4.59 5.20 -7.90
N ALA A 91 -4.27 5.46 -9.16
CA ALA A 91 -4.51 4.54 -10.26
C ALA A 91 -3.35 4.57 -11.26
N ALA A 92 -2.96 3.39 -11.71
CA ALA A 92 -2.03 3.22 -12.81
C ALA A 92 -2.78 2.77 -14.06
N GLN A 93 -2.46 3.38 -15.21
CA GLN A 93 -2.98 2.99 -16.52
C GLN A 93 -1.78 2.71 -17.43
N THR A 94 -1.18 1.54 -17.26
CA THR A 94 0.00 1.13 -18.00
C THR A 94 -0.39 0.68 -19.40
N LYS A 95 0.22 1.30 -20.43
CA LYS A 95 -0.04 1.03 -21.85
C LYS A 95 1.24 0.59 -22.53
N ILE A 96 1.26 -0.63 -23.02
CA ILE A 96 2.36 -1.21 -23.79
C ILE A 96 1.85 -1.52 -25.19
N ASN A 97 2.38 -0.86 -26.20
CA ASN A 97 1.98 -1.05 -27.58
C ASN A 97 2.86 -2.10 -28.26
N PHE A 98 2.27 -2.85 -29.17
CA PHE A 98 2.94 -3.83 -30.02
C PHE A 98 2.39 -3.79 -31.45
N SER A 99 3.23 -4.10 -32.42
CA SER A 99 2.89 -4.03 -33.85
C SER A 99 2.15 -5.28 -34.34
N ALA A 100 1.57 -5.18 -35.56
CA ALA A 100 1.02 -6.34 -36.27
C ALA A 100 2.09 -7.36 -36.72
N ALA A 101 3.37 -7.08 -36.54
CA ALA A 101 4.47 -8.03 -36.72
C ALA A 101 4.92 -8.68 -35.39
N GLY A 102 4.16 -8.48 -34.30
CA GLY A 102 4.48 -9.02 -33.00
C GLY A 102 5.69 -8.38 -32.31
N GLU A 103 6.03 -7.16 -32.67
CA GLU A 103 7.15 -6.41 -32.08
C GLU A 103 6.63 -5.39 -31.05
N LEU A 104 7.31 -5.24 -29.93
CA LEU A 104 7.04 -4.19 -28.96
C LEU A 104 7.37 -2.83 -29.56
N VAL A 105 6.44 -1.89 -29.45
CA VAL A 105 6.57 -0.51 -29.94
C VAL A 105 6.90 0.45 -28.81
N THR A 106 6.37 0.19 -27.61
CA THR A 106 6.69 0.99 -26.42
C THR A 106 8.16 0.79 -26.04
N PRO A 107 8.97 1.87 -25.90
CA PRO A 107 10.36 1.77 -25.48
C PRO A 107 10.51 1.10 -24.11
N ALA A 108 11.54 0.28 -23.93
CA ALA A 108 11.76 -0.48 -22.70
C ALA A 108 12.06 0.41 -21.48
N ASP A 109 12.57 1.62 -21.70
CA ASP A 109 12.88 2.64 -20.69
C ASP A 109 11.73 3.62 -20.41
N THR A 110 10.52 3.31 -20.92
CA THR A 110 9.33 4.14 -20.69
C THR A 110 9.05 4.29 -19.20
N VAL A 111 8.91 5.52 -18.74
CA VAL A 111 8.46 5.85 -17.39
C VAL A 111 6.93 5.88 -17.37
N PHE A 112 6.34 4.95 -16.61
CA PHE A 112 4.89 4.89 -16.44
C PHE A 112 4.50 5.70 -15.19
N LYS A 113 3.81 6.83 -15.41
CA LYS A 113 3.27 7.68 -14.34
C LYS A 113 1.89 7.17 -13.91
N THR A 114 1.60 7.25 -12.62
CA THR A 114 0.24 7.07 -12.09
C THR A 114 -0.63 8.29 -12.40
N LYS A 115 -1.93 8.20 -12.14
CA LYS A 115 -2.84 9.34 -12.33
C LYS A 115 -2.58 10.47 -11.34
N ASN A 116 -2.16 10.16 -10.11
CA ASN A 116 -1.72 11.18 -9.15
C ASN A 116 -0.46 11.90 -9.64
N GLU A 117 0.53 11.15 -10.17
CA GLU A 117 1.76 11.73 -10.73
C GLU A 117 1.52 12.56 -12.02
N LEU A 118 0.50 12.21 -12.78
CA LEU A 118 0.08 12.98 -13.96
C LEU A 118 -0.62 14.28 -13.56
N GLY A 119 -1.42 14.27 -12.49
CA GLY A 119 -2.16 15.44 -12.05
C GLY A 119 -2.94 16.09 -13.21
N GLU A 120 -2.66 17.36 -13.50
CA GLU A 120 -3.30 18.09 -14.62
C GLU A 120 -2.92 17.54 -16.01
N GLU A 121 -1.78 16.84 -16.16
CA GLU A 121 -1.37 16.19 -17.42
C GLU A 121 -2.34 15.05 -17.79
N TYR A 122 -3.08 14.48 -16.83
CA TYR A 122 -4.11 13.48 -17.12
C TYR A 122 -5.26 14.04 -17.96
N GLY A 123 -5.58 15.33 -17.78
CA GLY A 123 -6.44 16.11 -18.66
C GLY A 123 -7.93 15.83 -18.52
N MET A 124 -8.40 15.39 -17.35
CA MET A 124 -9.82 15.12 -17.11
C MET A 124 -10.65 16.38 -16.85
N LYS A 125 -10.06 17.45 -16.33
CA LYS A 125 -10.75 18.67 -15.87
C LYS A 125 -11.75 19.23 -16.88
N GLY A 126 -11.36 19.24 -18.15
CA GLY A 126 -12.21 19.74 -19.24
C GLY A 126 -13.37 18.82 -19.59
N ALA A 127 -13.28 17.53 -19.32
CA ALA A 127 -14.30 16.52 -19.58
C ALA A 127 -15.16 16.22 -18.34
N SER A 128 -14.66 16.56 -17.16
CA SER A 128 -15.37 16.40 -15.90
C SER A 128 -16.51 17.39 -15.76
N GLY A 129 -17.73 16.91 -15.50
CA GLY A 129 -18.92 17.77 -15.30
C GLY A 129 -18.82 18.74 -14.11
N ILE A 130 -17.83 18.53 -13.23
CA ILE A 130 -17.55 19.36 -12.04
C ILE A 130 -16.25 20.15 -12.14
N GLY A 131 -15.55 20.11 -13.29
CA GLY A 131 -14.32 20.87 -13.54
C GLY A 131 -13.13 20.46 -12.66
N LYS A 132 -13.06 19.20 -12.21
CA LYS A 132 -11.97 18.65 -11.40
C LYS A 132 -11.17 17.61 -12.15
N GLU A 133 -9.87 17.54 -11.86
CA GLU A 133 -8.99 16.48 -12.31
C GLU A 133 -9.28 15.15 -11.59
N TRP A 134 -8.76 14.06 -12.13
CA TRP A 134 -8.95 12.73 -11.57
C TRP A 134 -8.44 12.63 -10.13
N ASN A 135 -7.22 13.13 -9.89
CA ASN A 135 -6.59 13.09 -8.57
C ASN A 135 -7.34 13.90 -7.52
N GLU A 136 -7.95 15.03 -7.90
CA GLU A 136 -8.81 15.83 -7.01
C GLU A 136 -10.09 15.06 -6.62
N GLN A 137 -10.63 14.27 -7.54
CA GLN A 137 -11.82 13.47 -7.29
C GLN A 137 -11.48 12.20 -6.47
N ALA A 138 -10.34 11.57 -6.75
CA ALA A 138 -9.85 10.44 -5.97
C ALA A 138 -9.55 10.84 -4.52
N ALA A 139 -8.93 12.01 -4.31
CA ALA A 139 -8.72 12.55 -2.96
C ALA A 139 -10.04 12.83 -2.24
N ALA A 140 -11.04 13.42 -2.93
CA ALA A 140 -12.36 13.65 -2.34
C ALA A 140 -13.07 12.36 -1.95
N PHE A 141 -12.89 11.27 -2.71
CA PHE A 141 -13.42 9.96 -2.33
C PHE A 141 -12.64 9.35 -1.16
N ALA A 142 -11.31 9.49 -1.14
CA ALA A 142 -10.47 9.07 -0.03
C ALA A 142 -10.88 9.77 1.28
N ASP A 143 -11.09 11.09 1.25
CA ASP A 143 -11.59 11.86 2.40
C ASP A 143 -12.99 11.38 2.85
N TYR A 144 -13.86 11.03 1.88
CA TYR A 144 -15.22 10.59 2.16
C TYR A 144 -15.27 9.25 2.91
N VAL A 145 -14.31 8.36 2.69
CA VAL A 145 -14.27 7.04 3.35
C VAL A 145 -13.63 7.09 4.75
N VAL A 146 -12.95 8.17 5.12
CA VAL A 146 -12.40 8.36 6.48
C VAL A 146 -13.53 8.31 7.52
N GLY A 147 -13.29 7.60 8.62
CA GLY A 147 -14.24 7.35 9.69
C GLY A 147 -15.25 6.24 9.43
N LYS A 148 -15.27 5.66 8.21
CA LYS A 148 -16.15 4.53 7.85
C LYS A 148 -15.43 3.19 8.07
N THR A 149 -16.22 2.15 8.25
CA THR A 149 -15.77 0.76 8.21
C THR A 149 -15.82 0.22 6.78
N ALA A 150 -15.16 -0.91 6.52
CA ALA A 150 -15.22 -1.59 5.20
C ALA A 150 -16.66 -1.87 4.75
N ASP A 151 -17.54 -2.26 5.66
CA ASP A 151 -18.94 -2.55 5.33
C ASP A 151 -19.71 -1.28 4.98
N GLU A 152 -19.46 -0.17 5.65
CA GLU A 152 -20.06 1.13 5.30
C GLU A 152 -19.59 1.61 3.92
N VAL A 153 -18.32 1.37 3.56
CA VAL A 153 -17.77 1.68 2.23
C VAL A 153 -18.42 0.82 1.15
N LYS A 154 -18.56 -0.50 1.37
CA LYS A 154 -19.25 -1.41 0.43
C LYS A 154 -20.71 -1.05 0.18
N ASN A 155 -21.36 -0.37 1.12
CA ASN A 155 -22.74 0.06 1.02
C ASN A 155 -22.94 1.46 0.41
N ILE A 156 -21.86 2.09 -0.10
CA ILE A 156 -21.97 3.34 -0.85
C ILE A 156 -22.76 3.06 -2.12
N ALA A 157 -23.84 3.86 -2.32
CA ALA A 157 -24.74 3.67 -3.46
C ALA A 157 -24.07 4.14 -4.77
N ILE A 158 -24.03 3.25 -5.76
CA ILE A 158 -23.54 3.51 -7.12
C ILE A 158 -24.59 3.14 -8.16
N ASP A 159 -24.45 3.69 -9.36
CA ASP A 159 -25.24 3.31 -10.55
C ASP A 159 -24.62 2.08 -11.27
N GLU A 160 -25.21 1.70 -12.41
CA GLU A 160 -24.75 0.56 -13.22
C GLU A 160 -23.36 0.80 -13.85
N GLU A 161 -22.94 2.05 -14.00
CA GLU A 161 -21.63 2.46 -14.51
C GLU A 161 -20.59 2.67 -13.39
N GLY A 162 -20.95 2.40 -12.12
CA GLY A 162 -20.06 2.52 -10.96
C GLY A 162 -19.90 3.94 -10.41
N HIS A 163 -20.72 4.90 -10.85
CA HIS A 163 -20.68 6.27 -10.34
C HIS A 163 -21.51 6.41 -9.05
N ALA A 164 -21.04 7.26 -8.12
CA ALA A 164 -21.78 7.58 -6.92
C ALA A 164 -23.15 8.19 -7.23
N THR A 165 -24.19 7.80 -6.48
CA THR A 165 -25.55 8.36 -6.60
C THR A 165 -25.96 9.22 -5.41
N GLY A 166 -25.23 9.17 -4.30
CA GLY A 166 -25.49 9.97 -3.10
C GLY A 166 -25.10 11.45 -3.31
N SER A 167 -25.98 12.37 -2.91
CA SER A 167 -25.78 13.81 -3.08
C SER A 167 -24.59 14.38 -2.32
N ASP A 168 -24.13 13.73 -1.27
CA ASP A 168 -22.97 14.07 -0.45
C ASP A 168 -21.64 13.80 -1.17
N LEU A 169 -21.64 12.94 -2.19
CA LEU A 169 -20.45 12.58 -2.96
C LEU A 169 -20.47 13.10 -4.39
N THR A 170 -21.62 13.14 -5.06
CA THR A 170 -21.75 13.51 -6.48
C THR A 170 -21.30 14.95 -6.81
N ALA A 171 -21.28 15.84 -5.81
CA ALA A 171 -20.76 17.21 -5.98
C ALA A 171 -19.21 17.28 -6.12
N SER A 172 -18.50 16.23 -5.68
CA SER A 172 -17.03 16.19 -5.64
C SER A 172 -16.44 15.03 -6.42
N VAL A 173 -17.23 13.98 -6.74
CA VAL A 173 -16.78 12.75 -7.40
C VAL A 173 -17.77 12.36 -8.49
N THR A 174 -17.31 12.32 -9.74
CA THR A 174 -18.06 11.87 -10.92
C THR A 174 -17.33 10.75 -11.69
N ILE A 175 -16.18 10.29 -11.19
CA ILE A 175 -15.49 9.11 -11.71
C ILE A 175 -16.21 7.84 -11.21
N GLY A 176 -16.07 6.73 -11.95
CA GLY A 176 -16.45 5.42 -11.43
C GLY A 176 -15.66 5.09 -10.17
N ILE A 177 -16.35 4.63 -9.13
CA ILE A 177 -15.74 4.33 -7.82
C ILE A 177 -15.91 2.88 -7.39
N ASP A 178 -16.50 2.05 -8.21
CA ASP A 178 -16.74 0.62 -7.95
C ASP A 178 -15.44 -0.13 -7.60
N ASP A 179 -14.41 -0.04 -8.46
CA ASP A 179 -13.09 -0.63 -8.19
C ASP A 179 -12.44 -0.04 -6.91
N TYR A 180 -12.67 1.25 -6.60
CA TYR A 180 -12.11 1.87 -5.40
C TYR A 180 -12.86 1.46 -4.14
N ILE A 181 -14.18 1.26 -4.18
CA ILE A 181 -14.97 0.68 -3.08
C ILE A 181 -14.42 -0.70 -2.73
N GLU A 182 -14.20 -1.55 -3.75
CA GLU A 182 -13.63 -2.88 -3.57
C GLU A 182 -12.20 -2.82 -3.02
N ALA A 183 -11.35 -1.95 -3.59
CA ALA A 183 -9.96 -1.79 -3.17
C ALA A 183 -9.85 -1.24 -1.74
N VAL A 184 -10.68 -0.26 -1.32
CA VAL A 184 -10.72 0.24 0.06
C VAL A 184 -11.11 -0.88 1.02
N ALA A 185 -12.18 -1.62 0.73
CA ALA A 185 -12.63 -2.71 1.57
C ALA A 185 -11.57 -3.82 1.70
N LYS A 186 -10.87 -4.12 0.61
CA LYS A 186 -9.76 -5.07 0.57
C LYS A 186 -8.54 -4.55 1.34
N ALA A 187 -8.20 -3.25 1.24
CA ALA A 187 -7.11 -2.65 1.99
C ALA A 187 -7.38 -2.70 3.50
N VAL A 188 -8.63 -2.42 3.94
CA VAL A 188 -9.03 -2.58 5.34
C VAL A 188 -8.89 -4.03 5.80
N ALA A 189 -9.28 -4.99 4.97
CA ALA A 189 -9.15 -6.42 5.29
C ALA A 189 -7.68 -6.89 5.36
N ASN A 190 -6.79 -6.26 4.60
CA ASN A 190 -5.34 -6.52 4.58
C ASN A 190 -4.56 -5.74 5.65
N ALA A 191 -5.23 -4.88 6.43
CA ALA A 191 -4.56 -4.03 7.40
C ALA A 191 -3.94 -4.84 8.54
N ASN A 192 -2.68 -4.54 8.85
CA ASN A 192 -1.90 -5.19 9.90
C ASN A 192 -1.25 -4.15 10.81
N GLU A 193 -1.03 -4.52 12.08
CA GLU A 193 -0.28 -3.73 13.06
C GLU A 193 1.22 -3.77 12.70
N LEU A 194 1.67 -2.76 11.96
CA LEU A 194 3.05 -2.64 11.49
C LEU A 194 3.83 -1.53 12.22
N GLY A 195 3.22 -0.88 13.21
CA GLY A 195 3.84 0.15 14.04
C GLY A 195 3.32 1.57 13.79
N ALA A 196 2.36 1.77 12.89
CA ALA A 196 1.76 3.09 12.65
C ALA A 196 1.03 3.64 13.89
N ALA A 197 1.12 4.94 14.09
CA ALA A 197 0.24 5.70 14.98
C ALA A 197 -0.90 6.33 14.15
N ALA A 198 -2.04 6.58 14.80
CA ALA A 198 -3.20 7.22 14.14
C ALA A 198 -2.93 8.66 13.68
N THR A 199 -1.84 9.27 14.16
CA THR A 199 -1.39 10.63 13.79
C THR A 199 -0.33 10.66 12.70
N ASP A 200 0.16 9.50 12.26
CA ASP A 200 1.21 9.40 11.25
C ASP A 200 0.66 9.73 9.85
N LYS A 201 1.50 10.35 9.02
CA LYS A 201 1.15 10.66 7.64
C LYS A 201 1.21 9.38 6.80
N LEU A 202 0.10 9.00 6.18
CA LEU A 202 0.04 7.92 5.19
C LEU A 202 0.48 8.42 3.83
N SER A 203 1.31 7.63 3.13
CA SER A 203 1.71 7.86 1.75
C SER A 203 1.62 6.57 0.93
N LEU A 204 1.33 6.71 -0.37
CA LEU A 204 1.23 5.62 -1.33
C LEU A 204 2.13 5.95 -2.52
N ALA A 205 2.90 4.98 -3.00
CA ALA A 205 3.66 5.13 -4.24
C ALA A 205 3.64 3.86 -5.09
N VAL A 206 3.78 4.06 -6.39
CA VAL A 206 3.81 3.00 -7.40
C VAL A 206 5.02 3.20 -8.32
N VAL A 207 5.73 2.12 -8.59
CA VAL A 207 6.75 2.05 -9.65
C VAL A 207 6.35 0.96 -10.61
N THR A 208 6.27 1.27 -11.89
CA THR A 208 5.95 0.30 -12.94
C THR A 208 7.05 0.28 -14.00
N ASN A 209 7.47 -0.93 -14.39
CA ASN A 209 8.38 -1.16 -15.49
C ASN A 209 7.83 -2.26 -16.43
N MET A 210 8.45 -2.40 -17.61
CA MET A 210 8.15 -3.44 -18.58
C MET A 210 9.36 -4.32 -18.92
N GLY A 211 10.34 -4.41 -18.02
CA GLY A 211 11.66 -4.98 -18.27
C GLY A 211 11.68 -6.45 -18.71
N LYS A 212 10.61 -7.22 -18.46
CA LYS A 212 10.48 -8.62 -18.93
C LYS A 212 9.60 -8.77 -20.17
N SER A 213 9.15 -7.66 -20.75
CA SER A 213 8.41 -7.70 -22.02
C SER A 213 9.32 -8.19 -23.15
N ALA A 214 8.76 -8.92 -24.11
CA ALA A 214 9.50 -9.52 -25.23
C ALA A 214 8.67 -9.55 -26.51
N ASN A 215 9.32 -9.41 -27.65
CA ASN A 215 8.70 -9.57 -28.95
C ASN A 215 8.20 -11.00 -29.18
N ALA A 216 7.17 -11.15 -29.99
CA ALA A 216 6.75 -12.45 -30.49
C ALA A 216 7.78 -12.99 -31.51
N GLY A 217 7.86 -14.32 -31.61
CA GLY A 217 8.74 -15.02 -32.52
C GLY A 217 8.27 -16.47 -32.68
N GLU A 218 9.13 -17.43 -32.34
CA GLU A 218 8.72 -18.87 -32.26
C GLU A 218 7.71 -19.11 -31.10
N LYS A 219 7.68 -18.20 -30.15
CA LYS A 219 6.73 -18.16 -29.03
C LYS A 219 5.98 -16.84 -29.07
N ASP A 220 4.85 -16.81 -28.37
CA ASP A 220 4.11 -15.58 -28.13
C ASP A 220 5.01 -14.50 -27.51
N GLY A 221 4.81 -13.27 -27.93
CA GLY A 221 5.35 -12.09 -27.29
C GLY A 221 4.68 -11.86 -25.92
N LEU A 222 5.32 -11.07 -25.12
CA LEU A 222 4.87 -10.70 -23.79
C LEU A 222 4.91 -9.19 -23.62
N ALA A 223 3.78 -8.57 -23.34
CA ALA A 223 3.69 -7.25 -22.75
C ALA A 223 3.42 -7.41 -21.25
N GLN A 224 4.43 -7.15 -20.43
CA GLN A 224 4.33 -7.28 -18.97
C GLN A 224 4.40 -5.91 -18.30
N ALA A 225 3.38 -5.54 -17.56
CA ALA A 225 3.47 -4.49 -16.57
C ALA A 225 3.87 -5.11 -15.23
N TYR A 226 5.11 -4.86 -14.82
CA TYR A 226 5.60 -5.19 -13.49
C TYR A 226 5.45 -3.95 -12.60
N SER A 227 4.58 -4.02 -11.61
CA SER A 227 4.29 -2.89 -10.73
C SER A 227 4.60 -3.23 -9.27
N THR A 228 5.31 -2.34 -8.60
CA THR A 228 5.59 -2.36 -7.17
C THR A 228 4.77 -1.29 -6.49
N TYR A 229 4.09 -1.64 -5.42
CA TYR A 229 3.19 -0.81 -4.63
C TYR A 229 3.69 -0.71 -3.21
N ILE A 230 3.74 0.50 -2.65
CA ILE A 230 4.16 0.73 -1.27
C ILE A 230 3.18 1.67 -0.58
N ALA A 231 2.61 1.21 0.54
CA ALA A 231 1.96 2.04 1.53
C ALA A 231 2.92 2.24 2.70
N VAL A 232 3.19 3.48 3.08
CA VAL A 232 4.12 3.81 4.15
C VAL A 232 3.54 4.90 5.04
N THR A 233 3.74 4.79 6.37
CA THR A 233 3.44 5.86 7.31
C THR A 233 4.72 6.46 7.85
N THR A 234 4.69 7.77 8.11
CA THR A 234 5.82 8.48 8.71
C THR A 234 5.35 9.31 9.90
N ASP A 235 6.21 9.37 10.93
CA ASP A 235 6.04 10.26 12.06
C ASP A 235 6.37 11.73 11.71
N ALA A 236 6.23 12.62 12.69
CA ALA A 236 6.51 14.05 12.53
C ALA A 236 8.00 14.34 12.22
N ASP A 237 8.91 13.43 12.54
CA ASP A 237 10.34 13.54 12.25
C ASP A 237 10.71 12.95 10.87
N GLY A 238 9.72 12.46 10.11
CA GLY A 238 9.91 11.85 8.79
C GLY A 238 10.51 10.44 8.83
N LYS A 239 10.42 9.75 9.97
CA LYS A 239 10.81 8.36 10.09
C LYS A 239 9.65 7.45 9.72
N ILE A 240 9.95 6.38 9.01
CA ILE A 240 8.98 5.35 8.65
C ILE A 240 8.52 4.65 9.94
N THR A 241 7.23 4.67 10.21
CA THR A 241 6.61 3.97 11.35
C THR A 241 5.98 2.65 10.92
N SER A 242 5.47 2.56 9.69
CA SER A 242 5.03 1.32 9.08
C SER A 242 5.31 1.29 7.59
N CYS A 243 5.44 0.09 7.02
CA CYS A 243 5.60 -0.10 5.59
C CYS A 243 4.90 -1.40 5.16
N ALA A 244 4.08 -1.32 4.12
CA ALA A 244 3.47 -2.48 3.45
C ALA A 244 3.88 -2.45 1.99
N ILE A 245 4.38 -3.59 1.48
CA ILE A 245 4.90 -3.74 0.11
C ILE A 245 4.14 -4.85 -0.59
N ASP A 246 3.73 -4.59 -1.83
CA ASP A 246 3.17 -5.59 -2.72
C ASP A 246 3.69 -5.37 -4.16
N ALA A 247 3.49 -6.35 -5.02
CA ALA A 247 3.81 -6.22 -6.44
C ALA A 247 2.88 -7.08 -7.30
N SER A 248 2.72 -6.69 -8.56
CA SER A 248 2.00 -7.49 -9.55
C SER A 248 2.82 -7.69 -10.83
N GLN A 249 2.52 -8.78 -11.53
CA GLN A 249 3.03 -9.10 -12.86
C GLN A 249 1.83 -9.32 -13.77
N SER A 250 1.34 -8.24 -14.38
CA SER A 250 0.21 -8.30 -15.29
C SER A 250 0.70 -8.55 -16.71
N ASN A 251 0.33 -9.70 -17.26
CA ASN A 251 0.83 -10.21 -18.55
C ASN A 251 -0.27 -10.18 -19.61
N VAL A 252 0.05 -9.64 -20.76
CA VAL A 252 -0.74 -9.78 -21.99
C VAL A 252 0.16 -10.40 -23.05
N ASN A 253 -0.16 -11.62 -23.48
CA ASN A 253 0.55 -12.32 -24.54
C ASN A 253 -0.08 -12.01 -25.89
N PHE A 254 0.75 -11.97 -26.95
CA PHE A 254 0.32 -11.73 -28.32
C PHE A 254 1.18 -12.54 -29.29
N ASP A 255 0.59 -12.98 -30.40
CA ASP A 255 1.30 -13.77 -31.39
C ASP A 255 2.10 -12.88 -32.39
N ALA A 256 2.83 -13.55 -33.31
CA ALA A 256 3.64 -12.88 -34.36
C ALA A 256 2.80 -12.10 -35.38
N THR A 257 1.47 -12.14 -35.31
CA THR A 257 0.55 -11.34 -36.12
C THR A 257 -0.08 -10.19 -35.33
N GLY A 258 0.36 -9.97 -34.11
CA GLY A 258 -0.13 -8.94 -33.20
C GLY A 258 -1.54 -9.22 -32.65
N LYS A 259 -1.96 -10.48 -32.65
CA LYS A 259 -3.20 -10.90 -32.02
C LYS A 259 -2.96 -11.29 -30.56
N ILE A 260 -3.78 -10.78 -29.65
CA ILE A 260 -3.71 -11.16 -28.23
C ILE A 260 -4.13 -12.63 -28.07
N THR A 261 -3.29 -13.39 -27.36
CA THR A 261 -3.52 -14.80 -27.05
C THR A 261 -3.93 -15.01 -25.59
N THR A 262 -3.79 -14.01 -24.75
CA THR A 262 -4.32 -14.01 -23.38
C THR A 262 -5.85 -13.96 -23.40
N ASP A 263 -6.53 -14.80 -22.65
CA ASP A 263 -7.98 -14.70 -22.45
C ASP A 263 -8.26 -13.49 -21.51
N LEU A 264 -8.59 -12.34 -22.11
CA LEU A 264 -8.82 -11.10 -21.38
C LEU A 264 -10.04 -11.15 -20.47
N ALA A 265 -11.04 -11.98 -20.82
CA ALA A 265 -12.30 -12.07 -20.06
C ALA A 265 -12.18 -12.99 -18.84
N ALA A 266 -11.32 -14.01 -18.92
CA ALA A 266 -11.10 -14.97 -17.84
C ALA A 266 -9.86 -14.63 -16.99
N ALA A 267 -9.11 -13.58 -17.31
CA ALA A 267 -7.88 -13.23 -16.59
C ALA A 267 -8.19 -12.79 -15.15
N VAL A 268 -7.65 -13.53 -14.20
CA VAL A 268 -7.66 -13.15 -12.78
C VAL A 268 -6.26 -12.65 -12.43
N LEU A 269 -6.17 -11.36 -12.18
CA LEU A 269 -4.91 -10.71 -11.82
C LEU A 269 -4.76 -10.68 -10.31
N ARG A 270 -3.74 -11.35 -9.81
CA ARG A 270 -3.41 -11.43 -8.38
C ARG A 270 -2.04 -10.80 -8.13
N THR A 271 -1.93 -10.08 -7.02
CA THR A 271 -0.65 -9.57 -6.55
C THR A 271 0.22 -10.71 -5.99
N LYS A 272 1.50 -10.43 -5.75
CA LYS A 272 2.41 -11.43 -5.17
C LYS A 272 2.05 -11.78 -3.73
N ASN A 273 1.53 -10.83 -2.95
CA ASN A 273 1.04 -11.11 -1.61
C ASN A 273 -0.19 -12.03 -1.66
N GLU A 274 -1.10 -11.83 -2.60
CA GLU A 274 -2.27 -12.70 -2.80
C GLU A 274 -1.93 -14.08 -3.31
N LEU A 275 -0.85 -14.19 -4.10
CA LEU A 275 -0.32 -15.47 -4.55
C LEU A 275 0.35 -16.22 -3.39
N GLY A 276 1.05 -15.53 -2.50
CA GLY A 276 1.75 -16.15 -1.39
C GLY A 276 2.64 -17.32 -1.85
N GLU A 277 2.39 -18.51 -1.31
CA GLU A 277 3.14 -19.73 -1.70
C GLU A 277 2.90 -20.16 -3.16
N GLU A 278 1.78 -19.80 -3.78
CA GLU A 278 1.50 -20.09 -5.19
C GLU A 278 2.43 -19.32 -6.15
N TYR A 279 3.07 -18.22 -5.68
CA TYR A 279 4.08 -17.52 -6.46
C TYR A 279 5.31 -18.41 -6.70
N GLY A 280 5.62 -19.31 -5.78
CA GLY A 280 6.55 -20.43 -5.97
C GLY A 280 8.02 -20.05 -5.93
N MET A 281 8.38 -18.97 -5.23
CA MET A 281 9.77 -18.53 -5.12
C MET A 281 10.57 -19.32 -4.09
N LYS A 282 9.94 -19.91 -3.08
CA LYS A 282 10.59 -20.57 -1.95
C LYS A 282 11.64 -21.61 -2.36
N GLY A 283 11.33 -22.39 -3.40
CA GLY A 283 12.25 -23.41 -3.92
C GLY A 283 13.44 -22.83 -4.71
N ALA A 284 13.31 -21.66 -5.29
CA ALA A 284 14.34 -20.96 -6.07
C ALA A 284 15.13 -19.98 -5.22
N SER A 285 14.57 -19.53 -4.10
CA SER A 285 15.21 -18.61 -3.17
C SER A 285 16.32 -19.30 -2.40
N GLY A 286 17.55 -18.76 -2.43
CA GLY A 286 18.69 -19.30 -1.69
C GLY A 286 18.51 -19.34 -0.16
N ILE A 287 17.49 -18.68 0.35
CA ILE A 287 17.15 -18.61 1.79
C ILE A 287 15.85 -19.33 2.14
N GLY A 288 15.21 -20.01 1.17
CA GLY A 288 14.00 -20.80 1.37
C GLY A 288 12.76 -19.99 1.76
N LYS A 289 12.67 -18.72 1.30
CA LYS A 289 11.55 -17.81 1.58
C LYS A 289 10.79 -17.42 0.32
N GLU A 290 9.47 -17.26 0.45
CA GLU A 290 8.64 -16.70 -0.60
C GLU A 290 8.89 -15.20 -0.79
N TRP A 291 8.40 -14.65 -1.92
CA TRP A 291 8.56 -13.25 -2.26
C TRP A 291 7.95 -12.33 -1.20
N ASN A 292 6.73 -12.62 -0.77
CA ASN A 292 6.00 -11.83 0.24
C ASN A 292 6.70 -11.86 1.62
N GLU A 293 7.33 -12.98 1.99
CA GLU A 293 8.12 -13.06 3.22
C GLU A 293 9.37 -12.17 3.15
N GLN A 294 9.99 -12.08 1.97
CA GLN A 294 11.17 -11.24 1.75
C GLN A 294 10.78 -9.75 1.65
N ALA A 295 9.67 -9.43 0.99
CA ALA A 295 9.12 -8.08 0.93
C ALA A 295 8.75 -7.57 2.34
N ALA A 296 8.13 -8.40 3.17
CA ALA A 296 7.83 -8.07 4.56
C ALA A 296 9.10 -7.87 5.41
N ALA A 297 10.15 -8.67 5.17
CA ALA A 297 11.43 -8.50 5.85
C ALA A 297 12.12 -7.17 5.47
N PHE A 298 12.02 -6.75 4.20
CA PHE A 298 12.52 -5.43 3.78
C PHE A 298 11.67 -4.30 4.37
N ALA A 299 10.35 -4.43 4.38
CA ALA A 299 9.44 -3.46 4.99
C ALA A 299 9.77 -3.24 6.48
N LEU A 300 10.01 -4.32 7.22
CA LEU A 300 10.46 -4.24 8.62
C LEU A 300 11.84 -3.59 8.74
N TYR A 301 12.77 -3.89 7.83
CA TYR A 301 14.13 -3.32 7.85
C TYR A 301 14.13 -1.80 7.65
N VAL A 302 13.21 -1.26 6.86
CA VAL A 302 13.11 0.19 6.62
C VAL A 302 12.33 0.94 7.71
N THR A 303 11.60 0.25 8.57
CA THR A 303 10.91 0.87 9.72
C THR A 303 11.92 1.52 10.66
N GLY A 304 11.64 2.75 11.09
CA GLY A 304 12.51 3.60 11.89
C GLY A 304 13.56 4.40 11.08
N LYS A 305 13.66 4.18 9.77
CA LYS A 305 14.58 4.91 8.88
C LYS A 305 13.91 6.14 8.27
N THR A 306 14.75 7.11 7.94
CA THR A 306 14.41 8.29 7.13
C THR A 306 14.58 8.00 5.64
N ALA A 307 14.07 8.88 4.76
CA ALA A 307 14.27 8.79 3.32
C ALA A 307 15.75 8.69 2.93
N ALA A 308 16.62 9.49 3.55
CA ALA A 308 18.07 9.48 3.28
C ALA A 308 18.73 8.15 3.68
N GLU A 309 18.30 7.54 4.78
CA GLU A 309 18.82 6.23 5.22
C GLU A 309 18.34 5.10 4.30
N VAL A 310 17.13 5.17 3.74
CA VAL A 310 16.62 4.23 2.74
C VAL A 310 17.40 4.39 1.43
N GLU A 311 17.63 5.62 0.98
CA GLU A 311 18.44 5.90 -0.22
C GLU A 311 19.87 5.33 -0.07
N GLY A 312 20.45 5.42 1.12
CA GLY A 312 21.77 4.91 1.45
C GLY A 312 21.90 3.38 1.51
N ILE A 313 20.81 2.60 1.37
CA ILE A 313 20.87 1.13 1.33
C ILE A 313 21.64 0.70 0.06
N ALA A 314 22.78 0.02 0.26
CA ALA A 314 23.63 -0.41 -0.84
C ALA A 314 23.02 -1.59 -1.59
N ILE A 315 23.03 -1.52 -2.94
CA ILE A 315 22.60 -2.57 -3.86
C ILE A 315 23.71 -2.86 -4.88
N ASP A 316 23.69 -4.06 -5.47
CA ASP A 316 24.53 -4.43 -6.61
C ASP A 316 23.91 -3.96 -7.95
N GLU A 317 24.55 -4.33 -9.07
CA GLU A 317 24.10 -3.97 -10.43
C GLU A 317 22.76 -4.62 -10.80
N GLU A 318 22.38 -5.72 -10.16
CA GLU A 318 21.12 -6.42 -10.34
C GLU A 318 20.01 -5.95 -9.37
N GLY A 319 20.30 -4.95 -8.53
CA GLY A 319 19.36 -4.37 -7.57
C GLY A 319 19.21 -5.14 -6.25
N HIS A 320 20.06 -6.15 -6.00
CA HIS A 320 20.01 -6.90 -4.75
C HIS A 320 20.77 -6.18 -3.62
N ALA A 321 20.28 -6.31 -2.39
CA ALA A 321 20.97 -5.77 -1.22
C ALA A 321 22.35 -6.40 -1.05
N THR A 322 23.36 -5.58 -0.68
CA THR A 322 24.72 -6.05 -0.40
C THR A 322 25.10 -6.04 1.09
N GLY A 323 24.30 -5.38 1.94
CA GLY A 323 24.52 -5.33 3.38
C GLY A 323 24.18 -6.66 4.06
N SER A 324 25.07 -7.14 4.95
CA SER A 324 24.93 -8.43 5.65
C SER A 324 23.71 -8.53 6.56
N ASP A 325 23.22 -7.39 7.05
CA ASP A 325 22.03 -7.27 7.89
C ASP A 325 20.73 -7.52 7.14
N LEU A 326 20.74 -7.37 5.80
CA LEU A 326 19.57 -7.57 4.95
C LEU A 326 19.66 -8.87 4.11
N THR A 327 20.84 -9.24 3.61
CA THR A 327 21.02 -10.39 2.71
C THR A 327 20.64 -11.74 3.32
N ALA A 328 20.59 -11.87 4.64
CA ALA A 328 20.13 -13.07 5.33
C ALA A 328 18.60 -13.28 5.22
N SER A 329 17.84 -12.22 4.92
CA SER A 329 16.37 -12.23 4.88
C SER A 329 15.78 -11.79 3.56
N VAL A 330 16.55 -11.13 2.69
CA VAL A 330 16.12 -10.57 1.40
C VAL A 330 17.18 -10.85 0.35
N THR A 331 16.84 -11.61 -0.66
CA THR A 331 17.67 -11.96 -1.83
C THR A 331 17.01 -11.55 -3.15
N ILE A 332 15.83 -10.95 -3.10
CA ILE A 332 15.16 -10.36 -4.27
C ILE A 332 15.74 -8.97 -4.55
N GLY A 333 15.59 -8.50 -5.80
CA GLY A 333 15.88 -7.10 -6.14
C GLY A 333 15.01 -6.15 -5.31
N ILE A 334 15.63 -5.11 -4.76
CA ILE A 334 14.98 -4.09 -3.93
C ILE A 334 15.07 -2.69 -4.54
N ASP A 335 15.59 -2.59 -5.76
CA ASP A 335 15.70 -1.34 -6.52
C ASP A 335 14.34 -0.66 -6.71
N ASP A 336 13.32 -1.40 -7.18
CA ASP A 336 11.95 -0.89 -7.30
C ASP A 336 11.34 -0.52 -5.93
N PHE A 337 11.68 -1.25 -4.85
CA PHE A 337 11.22 -0.91 -3.49
C PHE A 337 11.83 0.42 -3.03
N LYS A 338 13.11 0.60 -3.25
CA LYS A 338 13.81 1.86 -2.94
C LYS A 338 13.24 3.02 -3.76
N ALA A 339 13.02 2.80 -5.07
CA ALA A 339 12.44 3.81 -5.95
C ALA A 339 11.02 4.22 -5.52
N ALA A 340 10.18 3.25 -5.13
CA ALA A 340 8.83 3.52 -4.65
C ALA A 340 8.86 4.22 -3.27
N LEU A 341 9.73 3.80 -2.34
CA LEU A 341 9.92 4.51 -1.07
C LEU A 341 10.40 5.94 -1.27
N ALA A 342 11.35 6.18 -2.18
CA ALA A 342 11.80 7.53 -2.51
C ALA A 342 10.65 8.44 -2.99
N LYS A 343 9.70 7.90 -3.78
CA LYS A 343 8.49 8.62 -4.20
C LYS A 343 7.55 8.88 -3.02
N ALA A 344 7.32 7.88 -2.17
CA ALA A 344 6.36 7.98 -1.07
C ALA A 344 6.83 8.92 0.06
N LEU A 345 8.15 9.09 0.20
CA LEU A 345 8.79 9.89 1.25
C LEU A 345 9.23 11.30 0.79
N ALA A 346 8.89 11.68 -0.45
CA ALA A 346 9.24 12.97 -1.05
C ALA A 346 8.42 14.17 -0.51
#